data_392b9c8951700dda4b1f348301fcfc15
#
_entry.id   392b9c8951700dda4b1f348301fcfc15
#
_cell.length_a   1.000
_cell.length_b   1.000
_cell.length_c   1.000
_cell.angle_alpha   90.00
_cell.angle_beta   90.00
_cell.angle_gamma   90.00
#
_symmetry.space_group_name_H-M   'P 1'
#
loop_
_entity.id
_entity.type
_entity.pdbx_description
1 polymer ?
#
loop_
_entity_poly.entity_id
_entity_poly.type
_entity_poly.pdbx_seq_one_letter_code
_entity_poly.pdbx_strand_id
1 'polypeptide(L)'
;VKLSHAHRFFFRPVEPYHVERTLRKPGGWSLFTPLEVYEDGVLWTAAHVQGHLAGFRLRAAGRPKGDALLADVFFRRGAAPGRDAVRAWLERKLAVRQDLGPFYRMAVKDPVLSLAVRDLRGMHDTGSGSLFGEAALAILLQMAPLKRSEEMMRCVIRNY
;
A
#
# COMPACT_ATOMS: atom_id res chain seq x y z
N VAL A 1 14.93 16.45 2.39
CA VAL A 1 14.45 16.26 3.79
C VAL A 1 15.11 15.03 4.37
N LYS A 2 15.82 15.16 5.51
CA LYS A 2 16.45 14.02 6.18
C LYS A 2 15.44 13.42 7.18
N LEU A 3 15.09 12.15 6.96
CA LEU A 3 14.25 11.38 7.86
C LEU A 3 15.13 10.44 8.72
N SER A 4 14.74 10.23 9.96
CA SER A 4 15.37 9.28 10.87
C SER A 4 14.37 8.20 11.29
N HIS A 5 14.87 6.98 11.51
CA HIS A 5 14.06 5.88 12.01
C HIS A 5 13.44 6.24 13.36
N ALA A 6 12.13 6.03 13.47
CA ALA A 6 11.37 6.37 14.67
C ALA A 6 10.67 5.15 15.27
N HIS A 7 10.00 4.35 14.45
CA HIS A 7 9.20 3.23 14.93
C HIS A 7 9.35 2.00 14.04
N ARG A 8 9.19 0.84 14.66
CA ARG A 8 9.03 -0.44 13.97
C ARG A 8 7.71 -1.07 14.42
N PHE A 9 6.94 -1.54 13.44
CA PHE A 9 5.70 -2.27 13.65
C PHE A 9 5.82 -3.66 13.03
N PHE A 10 5.23 -4.61 13.73
CA PHE A 10 5.06 -5.97 13.26
C PHE A 10 3.56 -6.25 13.17
N PHE A 11 3.13 -6.77 12.02
CA PHE A 11 1.73 -7.14 11.78
C PHE A 11 1.63 -8.62 11.44
N ARG A 12 0.57 -9.24 11.97
CA ARG A 12 0.08 -10.54 11.54
C ARG A 12 -1.26 -10.29 10.87
N PRO A 13 -1.30 -10.22 9.53
CA PRO A 13 -2.54 -10.00 8.79
C PRO A 13 -3.52 -11.15 8.98
N VAL A 14 -4.80 -10.88 8.69
CA VAL A 14 -5.82 -11.93 8.60
C VAL A 14 -5.57 -12.76 7.35
N GLU A 15 -5.47 -14.07 7.51
CA GLU A 15 -5.19 -14.99 6.40
C GLU A 15 -6.45 -15.23 5.53
N PRO A 16 -6.27 -15.50 4.24
CA PRO A 16 -5.00 -15.56 3.53
C PRO A 16 -4.44 -14.19 3.16
N TYR A 17 -3.17 -13.94 3.46
CA TYR A 17 -2.47 -12.70 3.14
C TYR A 17 -1.09 -13.03 2.56
N HIS A 18 -0.78 -12.54 1.37
CA HIS A 18 0.51 -12.76 0.74
C HIS A 18 1.30 -11.45 0.67
N VAL A 19 2.25 -11.28 1.60
CA VAL A 19 2.99 -10.02 1.77
C VAL A 19 3.63 -9.54 0.48
N GLU A 20 4.40 -10.38 -0.19
CA GLU A 20 5.11 -9.98 -1.41
C GLU A 20 4.15 -9.56 -2.52
N ARG A 21 3.09 -10.34 -2.79
CA ARG A 21 2.09 -10.00 -3.82
C ARG A 21 1.39 -8.69 -3.50
N THR A 22 1.05 -8.47 -2.24
CA THR A 22 0.39 -7.26 -1.77
C THR A 22 1.29 -6.04 -1.92
N LEU A 23 2.56 -6.13 -1.53
CA LEU A 23 3.50 -5.02 -1.60
C LEU A 23 3.96 -4.73 -3.04
N ARG A 24 4.15 -5.78 -3.86
CA ARG A 24 4.61 -5.64 -5.24
C ARG A 24 3.51 -5.14 -6.18
N LYS A 25 2.24 -5.36 -5.86
CA LYS A 25 1.11 -5.01 -6.71
C LYS A 25 1.16 -3.60 -7.29
N PRO A 26 1.45 -2.57 -6.51
CA PRO A 26 1.55 -1.23 -7.05
C PRO A 26 2.81 -0.99 -7.89
N GLY A 27 3.79 -1.88 -7.79
CA GLY A 27 5.06 -1.73 -8.45
C GLY A 27 4.93 -1.64 -9.97
N GLY A 28 5.27 -0.49 -10.52
CA GLY A 28 5.19 -0.22 -11.95
C GLY A 28 3.91 0.51 -12.39
N TRP A 29 2.89 0.64 -11.54
CA TRP A 29 1.72 1.47 -11.81
C TRP A 29 1.90 2.84 -11.17
N SER A 30 2.71 3.67 -11.79
CA SER A 30 3.03 5.02 -11.33
C SER A 30 1.81 5.92 -11.17
N LEU A 31 0.73 5.63 -11.88
CA LEU A 31 -0.53 6.36 -11.77
C LEU A 31 -1.18 6.23 -10.39
N PHE A 32 -1.22 5.00 -9.84
CA PHE A 32 -1.85 4.74 -8.55
C PHE A 32 -0.93 5.01 -7.37
N THR A 33 0.38 4.85 -7.57
CA THR A 33 1.36 4.92 -6.51
C THR A 33 2.66 5.58 -6.96
N PRO A 34 2.61 6.82 -7.48
CA PRO A 34 3.78 7.47 -8.07
C PRO A 34 4.92 7.75 -7.06
N LEU A 35 4.62 7.63 -5.77
CA LEU A 35 5.59 7.79 -4.67
C LEU A 35 6.03 6.45 -4.07
N GLU A 36 5.64 5.33 -4.68
CA GLU A 36 5.99 4.01 -4.20
C GLU A 36 7.05 3.36 -5.09
N VAL A 37 8.07 2.81 -4.47
CA VAL A 37 9.14 2.07 -5.14
C VAL A 37 9.24 0.69 -4.51
N TYR A 38 9.05 -0.35 -5.32
CA TYR A 38 9.23 -1.73 -4.89
C TYR A 38 10.52 -2.28 -5.48
N GLU A 39 11.47 -2.62 -4.62
CA GLU A 39 12.79 -3.14 -5.01
C GLU A 39 13.26 -4.16 -3.97
N ASP A 40 13.81 -5.28 -4.42
CA ASP A 40 14.39 -6.35 -3.59
C ASP A 40 13.50 -6.83 -2.44
N GLY A 41 12.19 -6.98 -2.70
CA GLY A 41 11.23 -7.45 -1.69
C GLY A 41 10.81 -6.37 -0.67
N VAL A 42 11.20 -5.12 -0.91
CA VAL A 42 10.91 -3.97 -0.06
C VAL A 42 10.08 -2.95 -0.79
N LEU A 43 8.96 -2.54 -0.21
CA LEU A 43 8.19 -1.39 -0.67
C LEU A 43 8.59 -0.15 0.13
N TRP A 44 9.06 0.87 -0.58
CA TRP A 44 9.29 2.20 -0.05
C TRP A 44 8.14 3.10 -0.44
N THR A 45 7.58 3.81 0.53
CA THR A 45 6.50 4.77 0.29
C THR A 45 6.59 5.94 1.27
N ALA A 46 5.91 7.02 0.94
CA ALA A 46 5.78 8.18 1.81
C ALA A 46 4.34 8.66 1.85
N ALA A 47 3.92 9.18 3.00
CA ALA A 47 2.59 9.74 3.17
C ALA A 47 2.56 10.75 4.31
N HIS A 48 1.52 11.58 4.36
CA HIS A 48 1.23 12.40 5.52
C HIS A 48 0.35 11.62 6.51
N VAL A 49 0.80 11.52 7.74
CA VAL A 49 0.04 10.96 8.86
C VAL A 49 -0.16 12.06 9.88
N GLN A 50 -1.40 12.45 10.17
CA GLN A 50 -1.74 13.59 11.02
C GLN A 50 -0.98 14.88 10.64
N GLY A 51 -0.83 15.16 9.35
CA GLY A 51 -0.13 16.35 8.85
C GLY A 51 1.40 16.25 8.83
N HIS A 52 2.00 15.17 9.32
CA HIS A 52 3.44 14.95 9.34
C HIS A 52 3.89 14.02 8.23
N LEU A 53 4.90 14.42 7.46
CA LEU A 53 5.50 13.57 6.43
C LEU A 53 6.21 12.39 7.08
N ALA A 54 5.80 11.19 6.70
CA ALA A 54 6.37 9.91 7.10
C ALA A 54 6.92 9.15 5.90
N GLY A 55 8.10 8.56 6.05
CA GLY A 55 8.61 7.54 5.13
C GLY A 55 8.38 6.14 5.71
N PHE A 56 8.08 5.18 4.85
CA PHE A 56 7.83 3.81 5.25
C PHE A 56 8.70 2.85 4.44
N ARG A 57 9.24 1.85 5.13
CA ARG A 57 9.90 0.70 4.53
C ARG A 57 9.13 -0.56 4.95
N LEU A 58 8.47 -1.20 3.98
CA LEU A 58 7.57 -2.32 4.20
C LEU A 58 8.16 -3.58 3.57
N ARG A 59 8.17 -4.68 4.30
CA ARG A 59 8.72 -5.95 3.83
C ARG A 59 8.16 -7.13 4.60
N ALA A 60 8.34 -8.34 4.08
CA ALA A 60 8.05 -9.55 4.84
C ALA A 60 8.95 -9.63 6.08
N ALA A 61 8.39 -10.13 7.19
CA ALA A 61 9.12 -10.37 8.42
C ALA A 61 9.56 -11.83 8.49
N GLY A 62 10.79 -12.12 8.08
CA GLY A 62 11.38 -13.45 8.21
C GLY A 62 11.06 -14.42 7.08
N ARG A 63 11.56 -15.66 7.19
CA ARG A 63 11.46 -16.74 6.20
C ARG A 63 10.09 -17.42 6.14
N PRO A 64 9.81 -18.24 5.09
CA PRO A 64 8.73 -18.10 4.12
C PRO A 64 7.44 -18.82 4.50
N LYS A 65 7.04 -18.90 5.74
CA LYS A 65 5.76 -19.52 6.18
C LYS A 65 4.98 -18.72 7.22
N GLY A 66 5.17 -17.44 7.27
CA GLY A 66 4.30 -16.58 8.06
C GLY A 66 4.15 -15.29 7.30
N ASP A 67 2.96 -14.99 6.85
CA ASP A 67 2.62 -13.74 6.16
C ASP A 67 2.66 -12.54 7.13
N ALA A 68 3.70 -12.51 7.97
CA ALA A 68 3.95 -11.41 8.87
C ALA A 68 4.66 -10.29 8.12
N LEU A 69 4.24 -9.06 8.37
CA LEU A 69 4.73 -7.86 7.74
C LEU A 69 5.47 -6.99 8.74
N LEU A 70 6.60 -6.49 8.32
CA LEU A 70 7.42 -5.55 9.07
C LEU A 70 7.36 -4.18 8.39
N ALA A 71 7.07 -3.16 9.20
CA ALA A 71 7.06 -1.76 8.78
C ALA A 71 8.04 -0.95 9.63
N ASP A 72 9.10 -0.44 9.01
CA ASP A 72 9.97 0.57 9.59
C ASP A 72 9.46 1.94 9.16
N VAL A 73 9.38 2.87 10.11
CA VAL A 73 8.79 4.19 9.92
C VAL A 73 9.81 5.26 10.26
N PHE A 74 9.90 6.25 9.40
CA PHE A 74 10.88 7.32 9.47
C PHE A 74 10.18 8.69 9.49
N PHE A 75 10.61 9.58 10.38
CA PHE A 75 10.10 10.95 10.49
C PHE A 75 11.21 11.98 10.49
N ARG A 76 10.85 13.23 10.24
CA ARG A 76 11.70 14.36 10.53
C ARG A 76 11.85 14.49 12.04
N ARG A 77 13.07 14.72 12.52
CA ARG A 77 13.36 14.89 13.94
C ARG A 77 12.50 16.01 14.54
N GLY A 78 11.78 15.71 15.62
CA GLY A 78 10.90 16.67 16.32
C GLY A 78 9.48 16.78 15.74
N ALA A 79 9.11 15.99 14.73
CA ALA A 79 7.79 16.05 14.09
C ALA A 79 7.21 14.65 13.85
N ALA A 80 7.05 13.86 14.91
CA ALA A 80 6.49 12.52 14.81
C ALA A 80 5.01 12.51 15.24
N PRO A 81 4.10 11.94 14.43
CA PRO A 81 2.74 11.68 14.88
C PRO A 81 2.72 10.58 15.95
N GLY A 82 1.61 10.49 16.67
CA GLY A 82 1.42 9.46 17.68
C GLY A 82 1.59 8.05 17.10
N ARG A 83 2.22 7.16 17.86
CA ARG A 83 2.49 5.77 17.45
C ARG A 83 1.21 5.04 17.01
N ASP A 84 0.10 5.26 17.72
CA ASP A 84 -1.18 4.61 17.43
C ASP A 84 -1.81 5.12 16.13
N ALA A 85 -1.66 6.39 15.82
CA ALA A 85 -2.12 6.96 14.56
C ALA A 85 -1.36 6.39 13.36
N VAL A 86 -0.05 6.21 13.50
CA VAL A 86 0.79 5.56 12.49
C VAL A 86 0.38 4.10 12.30
N ARG A 87 0.16 3.38 13.40
CA ARG A 87 -0.32 2.00 13.37
C ARG A 87 -1.65 1.88 12.64
N ALA A 88 -2.62 2.71 13.01
CA ALA A 88 -3.94 2.71 12.40
C ALA A 88 -3.89 3.06 10.90
N TRP A 89 -3.00 3.98 10.51
CA TRP A 89 -2.77 4.29 9.10
C TRP A 89 -2.20 3.09 8.33
N LEU A 90 -1.18 2.42 8.89
CA LEU A 90 -0.58 1.23 8.30
C LEU A 90 -1.59 0.08 8.19
N GLU A 91 -2.41 -0.17 9.21
CA GLU A 91 -3.43 -1.22 9.19
C GLU A 91 -4.44 -1.02 8.06
N ARG A 92 -4.87 0.23 7.82
CA ARG A 92 -5.75 0.57 6.69
C ARG A 92 -5.03 0.48 5.35
N LYS A 93 -3.85 1.11 5.23
CA LYS A 93 -3.06 1.12 3.99
C LYS A 93 -2.75 -0.29 3.49
N LEU A 94 -2.44 -1.20 4.40
CA LEU A 94 -2.02 -2.57 4.09
C LEU A 94 -3.17 -3.58 4.15
N ALA A 95 -4.38 -3.13 4.48
CA ALA A 95 -5.58 -3.98 4.61
C ALA A 95 -5.35 -5.23 5.50
N VAL A 96 -4.50 -5.14 6.53
CA VAL A 96 -4.09 -6.29 7.37
C VAL A 96 -5.23 -6.90 8.19
N ARG A 97 -6.35 -6.19 8.32
CA ARG A 97 -7.55 -6.66 9.04
C ARG A 97 -8.64 -7.19 8.11
N GLN A 98 -8.44 -7.09 6.80
CA GLN A 98 -9.45 -7.48 5.82
C GLN A 98 -9.52 -9.01 5.71
N ASP A 99 -10.69 -9.58 5.95
CA ASP A 99 -10.98 -10.99 5.69
C ASP A 99 -11.51 -11.15 4.25
N LEU A 100 -10.73 -11.81 3.39
CA LEU A 100 -11.13 -12.17 2.03
C LEU A 100 -11.82 -13.53 1.95
N GLY A 101 -12.01 -14.23 3.05
CA GLY A 101 -12.67 -15.55 3.06
C GLY A 101 -14.04 -15.57 2.40
N PRO A 102 -14.96 -14.62 2.71
CA PRO A 102 -16.25 -14.53 2.03
C PRO A 102 -16.14 -14.38 0.50
N PHE A 103 -15.22 -13.50 0.05
CA PHE A 103 -14.96 -13.34 -1.38
C PHE A 103 -14.45 -14.63 -2.03
N TYR A 104 -13.51 -15.33 -1.43
CA TYR A 104 -13.01 -16.58 -1.98
C TYR A 104 -14.07 -17.67 -2.06
N ARG A 105 -14.96 -17.78 -1.07
CA ARG A 105 -16.09 -18.74 -1.11
C ARG A 105 -17.05 -18.48 -2.27
N MET A 106 -17.24 -17.22 -2.63
CA MET A 106 -18.03 -16.82 -3.79
C MET A 106 -17.27 -17.07 -5.11
N ALA A 107 -16.05 -16.57 -5.18
CA ALA A 107 -15.26 -16.53 -6.41
C ALA A 107 -14.86 -17.91 -6.95
N VAL A 108 -14.69 -18.91 -6.08
CA VAL A 108 -14.39 -20.30 -6.54
C VAL A 108 -15.53 -20.94 -7.32
N LYS A 109 -16.74 -20.40 -7.23
CA LYS A 109 -17.92 -20.89 -7.97
C LYS A 109 -18.06 -20.24 -9.34
N ASP A 110 -17.32 -19.18 -9.59
CA ASP A 110 -17.32 -18.44 -10.85
C ASP A 110 -16.17 -18.91 -11.74
N PRO A 111 -16.43 -19.29 -13.01
CA PRO A 111 -15.40 -19.83 -13.91
C PRO A 111 -14.24 -18.85 -14.19
N VAL A 112 -14.52 -17.55 -14.22
CA VAL A 112 -13.51 -16.51 -14.48
C VAL A 112 -12.76 -16.16 -13.21
N LEU A 113 -13.49 -15.88 -12.12
CA LEU A 113 -12.89 -15.46 -10.84
C LEU A 113 -12.08 -16.58 -10.19
N SER A 114 -12.45 -17.87 -10.40
CA SER A 114 -11.72 -19.01 -9.84
C SER A 114 -10.27 -19.06 -10.30
N LEU A 115 -9.99 -18.68 -11.54
CA LEU A 115 -8.63 -18.59 -12.07
C LEU A 115 -7.85 -17.47 -11.38
N ALA A 116 -8.45 -16.28 -11.28
CA ALA A 116 -7.82 -15.15 -10.61
C ALA A 116 -7.55 -15.44 -9.13
N VAL A 117 -8.49 -16.07 -8.43
CA VAL A 117 -8.30 -16.45 -7.02
C VAL A 117 -7.15 -17.42 -6.84
N ARG A 118 -6.98 -18.38 -7.75
CA ARG A 118 -5.85 -19.32 -7.71
C ARG A 118 -4.51 -18.59 -7.82
N ASP A 119 -4.41 -17.68 -8.78
CA ASP A 119 -3.14 -17.04 -9.11
C ASP A 119 -2.80 -15.86 -8.19
N LEU A 120 -3.83 -15.18 -7.67
CA LEU A 120 -3.69 -13.97 -6.84
C LEU A 120 -4.07 -14.18 -5.36
N ARG A 121 -4.13 -15.44 -4.92
CA ARG A 121 -4.54 -15.73 -3.53
C ARG A 121 -3.70 -14.98 -2.52
N GLY A 122 -4.39 -14.32 -1.57
CA GLY A 122 -3.76 -13.53 -0.51
C GLY A 122 -3.26 -12.15 -0.92
N MET A 123 -3.43 -11.75 -2.20
CA MET A 123 -3.14 -10.38 -2.60
C MET A 123 -4.25 -9.45 -2.09
N HIS A 124 -3.86 -8.39 -1.39
CA HIS A 124 -4.77 -7.35 -0.90
C HIS A 124 -4.56 -6.05 -1.64
N ASP A 125 -5.60 -5.21 -1.66
CA ASP A 125 -5.47 -3.85 -2.18
C ASP A 125 -4.84 -2.93 -1.14
N THR A 126 -3.80 -2.23 -1.56
CA THR A 126 -3.11 -1.21 -0.75
C THR A 126 -3.44 0.17 -1.31
N GLY A 127 -4.63 0.69 -1.10
CA GLY A 127 -5.07 1.99 -1.64
C GLY A 127 -4.02 3.11 -1.53
N SER A 128 -4.28 4.29 -2.07
CA SER A 128 -3.36 5.44 -2.00
C SER A 128 -3.10 5.91 -0.55
N GLY A 129 -3.99 5.55 0.35
CA GLY A 129 -3.93 5.92 1.77
C GLY A 129 -4.45 7.33 2.06
N SER A 130 -4.95 8.05 1.05
CA SER A 130 -5.58 9.37 1.24
C SER A 130 -6.82 9.56 0.35
N LEU A 131 -7.86 10.17 0.90
CA LEU A 131 -9.06 10.51 0.13
C LEU A 131 -8.74 11.46 -1.03
N PHE A 132 -7.84 12.42 -0.82
CA PHE A 132 -7.41 13.34 -1.87
C PHE A 132 -6.73 12.58 -3.03
N GLY A 133 -5.84 11.66 -2.73
CA GLY A 133 -5.17 10.85 -3.76
C GLY A 133 -6.15 10.01 -4.58
N GLU A 134 -7.12 9.36 -3.93
CA GLU A 134 -8.16 8.57 -4.60
C GLU A 134 -9.06 9.45 -5.46
N ALA A 135 -9.51 10.61 -4.95
CA ALA A 135 -10.34 11.54 -5.70
C ALA A 135 -9.59 12.13 -6.91
N ALA A 136 -8.34 12.55 -6.72
CA ALA A 136 -7.50 13.06 -7.81
C ALA A 136 -7.33 11.99 -8.90
N LEU A 137 -7.03 10.76 -8.51
CA LEU A 137 -6.90 9.64 -9.42
C LEU A 137 -8.19 9.39 -10.20
N ALA A 138 -9.33 9.34 -9.52
CA ALA A 138 -10.64 9.14 -10.16
C ALA A 138 -10.94 10.22 -11.20
N ILE A 139 -10.62 11.48 -10.90
CA ILE A 139 -10.80 12.61 -11.83
C ILE A 139 -9.85 12.49 -13.03
N LEU A 140 -8.58 12.20 -12.78
CA LEU A 140 -7.56 12.14 -13.83
C LEU A 140 -7.75 10.95 -14.78
N LEU A 141 -8.43 9.89 -14.34
CA LEU A 141 -8.76 8.73 -15.18
C LEU A 141 -10.01 8.97 -16.05
N GLN A 142 -10.78 10.00 -15.76
CA GLN A 142 -11.98 10.27 -16.55
C GLN A 142 -11.62 10.78 -17.96
N MET A 143 -12.12 10.06 -18.97
CA MET A 143 -12.03 10.49 -20.38
C MET A 143 -10.61 10.75 -20.91
N ALA A 144 -9.58 10.28 -20.22
CA ALA A 144 -8.19 10.47 -20.66
C ALA A 144 -7.46 9.12 -20.86
N PRO A 145 -6.60 9.02 -21.89
CA PRO A 145 -5.72 7.87 -22.04
C PRO A 145 -4.79 7.72 -20.82
N LEU A 146 -4.48 6.48 -20.43
CA LEU A 146 -3.71 6.16 -19.23
C LEU A 146 -2.38 6.94 -19.14
N LYS A 147 -1.65 7.06 -20.27
CA LYS A 147 -0.39 7.82 -20.34
C LYS A 147 -0.56 9.30 -19.98
N ARG A 148 -1.63 9.93 -20.48
CA ARG A 148 -1.93 11.33 -20.17
C ARG A 148 -2.33 11.51 -18.71
N SER A 149 -3.13 10.60 -18.17
CA SER A 149 -3.50 10.60 -16.75
C SER A 149 -2.28 10.47 -15.84
N GLU A 150 -1.30 9.66 -16.22
CA GLU A 150 -0.02 9.52 -15.51
C GLU A 150 0.79 10.83 -15.53
N GLU A 151 0.89 11.49 -16.68
CA GLU A 151 1.57 12.78 -16.80
C GLU A 151 0.90 13.86 -15.94
N MET A 152 -0.44 13.93 -15.97
CA MET A 152 -1.20 14.85 -15.13
C MET A 152 -1.00 14.58 -13.63
N MET A 153 -1.04 13.32 -13.20
CA MET A 153 -0.79 12.95 -11.82
C MET A 153 0.62 13.35 -11.36
N ARG A 154 1.62 13.14 -12.19
CA ARG A 154 2.99 13.59 -11.90
C ARG A 154 3.09 15.10 -11.74
N CYS A 155 2.34 15.87 -12.57
CA CYS A 155 2.28 17.32 -12.44
C CYS A 155 1.61 17.75 -11.13
N VAL A 156 0.50 17.12 -10.75
CA VAL A 156 -0.17 17.39 -9.45
C VAL A 156 0.81 17.16 -8.30
N ILE A 157 1.47 16.02 -8.24
CA ILE A 157 2.39 15.68 -7.14
C ILE A 157 3.61 16.60 -7.07
N ARG A 158 4.09 17.13 -8.20
CA ARG A 158 5.24 18.04 -8.19
C ARG A 158 4.90 19.44 -7.70
N ASN A 159 3.64 19.86 -7.82
CA ASN A 159 3.22 21.23 -7.53
C ASN A 159 2.48 21.37 -6.20
N TYR A 160 2.09 20.27 -5.57
CA TYR A 160 1.40 20.21 -4.28
C TYR A 160 2.07 19.24 -3.29
#